data_f5def6f9c27e59e7eff3d093f38bca12
#
_entry.id   f5def6f9c27e59e7eff3d093f38bca12
#
_cell.length_a   1.000
_cell.length_b   1.000
_cell.length_c   1.000
_cell.angle_alpha   90.00
_cell.angle_beta   90.00
_cell.angle_gamma   90.00
#
_symmetry.space_group_name_H-M   'P 1'
#
loop_
_entity.id
_entity.type
_entity.pdbx_description
1 polymer ?
#
loop_
_entity_poly.entity_id
_entity_poly.type
_entity_poly.pdbx_seq_one_letter_code
_entity_poly.pdbx_strand_id
1 'polypeptide(L)'
;VTPEKMEKGIYKKFSFFKDQVEVSPKTNKMILPISIKETSSKTIYRKSPKSEKTIIEGVNSSGIEEFFNTGDMLGTILTDVFSDVNIYDDDIRLLQRRFVSPIGRGAISFYKYYLMDTVMVDRQECVHLTFVPQNSQDFGFTGHLYVVKDSTYAVKKCTMNLPKKTGVNFVDNLDIVQQFEQMPDGNWVLTDDDMTVELQFVKGIQGLEVQRTTKYSNYNFEDIEPRLFRLKGNVIKEANMLNKSDEYWASVRQVPLTKKESNMDVFMNRIEQIPGFKYVIFGAKALIENFVETGSKKHPSKFDFG
;
A
#
# COMPACT_ATOMS: atom_id res chain seq x y z
N VAL A 1 -11.78 -14.32 2.45
CA VAL A 1 -12.94 -15.15 2.90
C VAL A 1 -13.12 -16.31 1.94
N THR A 2 -13.39 -17.52 2.43
CA THR A 2 -13.69 -18.67 1.56
C THR A 2 -15.20 -18.93 1.53
N PRO A 3 -15.75 -19.51 0.43
CA PRO A 3 -17.17 -19.86 0.36
C PRO A 3 -17.64 -20.73 1.55
N GLU A 4 -16.82 -21.67 1.99
CA GLU A 4 -17.12 -22.52 3.15
C GLU A 4 -17.22 -21.71 4.46
N LYS A 5 -16.37 -20.70 4.64
CA LYS A 5 -16.42 -19.80 5.81
C LYS A 5 -17.67 -18.91 5.78
N MET A 6 -18.16 -18.53 4.60
CA MET A 6 -19.39 -17.73 4.46
C MET A 6 -20.64 -18.47 4.93
N GLU A 7 -20.63 -19.80 4.97
CA GLU A 7 -21.74 -20.62 5.46
C GLU A 7 -21.67 -20.91 6.98
N LYS A 8 -20.62 -20.42 7.66
CA LYS A 8 -20.38 -20.68 9.09
C LYS A 8 -20.17 -19.37 9.86
N GLY A 9 -20.29 -19.45 11.19
CA GLY A 9 -19.92 -18.37 12.10
C GLY A 9 -20.73 -17.09 11.91
N ILE A 10 -20.02 -15.95 11.90
CA ILE A 10 -20.61 -14.62 11.84
C ILE A 10 -21.35 -14.36 10.51
N TYR A 11 -20.87 -14.91 9.41
CA TYR A 11 -21.52 -14.79 8.09
C TYR A 11 -22.88 -15.51 8.02
N LYS A 12 -23.00 -16.64 8.73
CA LYS A 12 -24.28 -17.35 8.83
C LYS A 12 -25.25 -16.61 9.74
N LYS A 13 -24.75 -16.06 10.84
CA LYS A 13 -25.58 -15.35 11.82
C LYS A 13 -26.09 -13.98 11.33
N PHE A 14 -25.27 -13.29 10.55
CA PHE A 14 -25.58 -11.94 10.05
C PHE A 14 -25.35 -11.88 8.54
N SER A 15 -26.44 -11.93 7.78
CA SER A 15 -26.41 -11.99 6.30
C SER A 15 -25.70 -10.78 5.67
N PHE A 16 -25.79 -9.62 6.28
CA PHE A 16 -25.16 -8.40 5.75
C PHE A 16 -23.63 -8.48 5.65
N PHE A 17 -22.96 -9.37 6.38
CA PHE A 17 -21.53 -9.64 6.15
C PHE A 17 -21.28 -10.30 4.80
N LYS A 18 -22.19 -11.18 4.36
CA LYS A 18 -22.10 -11.79 3.02
C LYS A 18 -22.25 -10.73 1.93
N ASP A 19 -23.15 -9.77 2.17
CA ASP A 19 -23.39 -8.67 1.22
C ASP A 19 -22.17 -7.74 1.10
N GLN A 20 -21.32 -7.66 2.12
CA GLN A 20 -20.11 -6.84 2.11
C GLN A 20 -18.89 -7.53 1.51
N VAL A 21 -18.91 -8.85 1.35
CA VAL A 21 -17.82 -9.58 0.71
C VAL A 21 -17.76 -9.25 -0.78
N GLU A 22 -16.56 -9.03 -1.29
CA GLU A 22 -16.27 -8.82 -2.71
C GLU A 22 -15.03 -9.58 -3.15
N VAL A 23 -14.78 -9.61 -4.45
CA VAL A 23 -13.55 -10.18 -5.01
C VAL A 23 -12.50 -9.08 -5.10
N SER A 24 -11.35 -9.29 -4.48
CA SER A 24 -10.22 -8.38 -4.58
C SER A 24 -9.78 -8.21 -6.04
N PRO A 25 -9.70 -6.99 -6.56
CA PRO A 25 -9.25 -6.74 -7.92
C PRO A 25 -7.74 -7.03 -8.09
N LYS A 26 -7.00 -7.13 -7.00
CA LYS A 26 -5.54 -7.36 -7.00
C LYS A 26 -5.19 -8.84 -6.88
N THR A 27 -5.86 -9.58 -5.99
CA THR A 27 -5.51 -10.98 -5.68
C THR A 27 -6.52 -11.99 -6.19
N ASN A 28 -7.66 -11.57 -6.74
CA ASN A 28 -8.82 -12.41 -7.12
C ASN A 28 -9.36 -13.28 -5.95
N LYS A 29 -9.02 -12.95 -4.72
CA LYS A 29 -9.54 -13.62 -3.52
C LYS A 29 -10.81 -12.94 -3.03
N MET A 30 -11.69 -13.70 -2.40
CA MET A 30 -12.84 -13.11 -1.71
C MET A 30 -12.36 -12.41 -0.44
N ILE A 31 -12.62 -11.12 -0.33
CA ILE A 31 -12.26 -10.27 0.81
C ILE A 31 -13.49 -9.65 1.44
N LEU A 32 -13.37 -9.28 2.70
CA LEU A 32 -14.30 -8.43 3.40
C LEU A 32 -13.60 -7.11 3.67
N PRO A 33 -13.93 -6.05 2.95
CA PRO A 33 -13.40 -4.71 3.26
C PRO A 33 -13.81 -4.31 4.67
N ILE A 34 -12.86 -3.89 5.49
CA ILE A 34 -13.07 -3.53 6.90
C ILE A 34 -12.61 -2.11 7.22
N SER A 35 -11.82 -1.53 6.36
CA SER A 35 -11.36 -0.16 6.50
C SER A 35 -10.93 0.40 5.15
N ILE A 36 -11.15 1.68 4.95
CA ILE A 36 -10.69 2.45 3.80
C ILE A 36 -10.15 3.79 4.26
N LYS A 37 -9.09 4.25 3.61
CA LYS A 37 -8.54 5.58 3.83
C LYS A 37 -8.17 6.20 2.49
N GLU A 38 -8.69 7.40 2.25
CA GLU A 38 -8.33 8.23 1.11
C GLU A 38 -7.45 9.39 1.60
N THR A 39 -6.44 9.72 0.83
CA THR A 39 -5.57 10.87 1.12
C THR A 39 -5.34 11.64 -0.17
N SER A 40 -5.59 12.95 -0.14
CA SER A 40 -5.16 13.87 -1.19
C SER A 40 -3.98 14.69 -0.69
N SER A 41 -2.91 14.74 -1.46
CA SER A 41 -1.70 15.45 -1.07
C SER A 41 -1.00 16.08 -2.28
N LYS A 42 -0.20 17.11 -2.00
CA LYS A 42 0.70 17.74 -2.95
C LYS A 42 2.13 17.53 -2.50
N THR A 43 2.95 16.92 -3.36
CA THR A 43 4.37 16.74 -3.09
C THR A 43 5.18 17.78 -3.85
N ILE A 44 6.09 18.45 -3.16
CA ILE A 44 7.08 19.36 -3.75
C ILE A 44 8.47 18.76 -3.58
N TYR A 45 9.21 18.71 -4.67
CA TYR A 45 10.51 18.07 -4.72
C TYR A 45 11.58 19.01 -5.28
N ARG A 46 12.77 18.96 -4.72
CA ARG A 46 13.96 19.65 -5.21
C ARG A 46 15.13 18.69 -5.26
N LYS A 47 15.81 18.62 -6.39
CA LYS A 47 16.94 17.71 -6.61
C LYS A 47 18.20 18.15 -5.87
N SER A 48 18.50 19.46 -5.85
CA SER A 48 19.75 19.97 -5.26
C SER A 48 19.54 21.27 -4.49
N PRO A 49 19.83 21.29 -3.17
CA PRO A 49 20.02 20.12 -2.30
C PRO A 49 18.74 19.29 -2.25
N LYS A 50 18.88 17.95 -2.21
CA LYS A 50 17.72 17.03 -2.20
C LYS A 50 16.80 17.39 -1.04
N SER A 51 15.56 17.71 -1.35
CA SER A 51 14.52 18.03 -0.37
C SER A 51 13.17 17.70 -0.94
N GLU A 52 12.33 17.11 -0.10
CA GLU A 52 10.95 16.74 -0.43
C GLU A 52 10.03 17.15 0.71
N LYS A 53 8.86 17.67 0.36
CA LYS A 53 7.80 18.04 1.29
C LYS A 53 6.48 17.54 0.74
N THR A 54 5.71 16.88 1.59
CA THR A 54 4.34 16.43 1.27
C THR A 54 3.35 17.25 2.07
N ILE A 55 2.45 17.92 1.40
CA ILE A 55 1.36 18.70 2.00
C ILE A 55 0.10 17.85 1.89
N ILE A 56 -0.42 17.40 3.02
CA ILE A 56 -1.68 16.65 3.09
C ILE A 56 -2.82 17.65 3.08
N GLU A 57 -3.57 17.66 1.99
CA GLU A 57 -4.69 18.56 1.74
C GLU A 57 -6.01 17.99 2.22
N GLY A 58 -6.21 16.67 2.09
CA GLY A 58 -7.42 15.99 2.52
C GLY A 58 -7.16 14.57 3.01
N VAL A 59 -7.88 14.16 4.05
CA VAL A 59 -7.92 12.78 4.55
C VAL A 59 -9.37 12.42 4.82
N ASN A 60 -9.81 11.29 4.26
CA ASN A 60 -11.09 10.66 4.54
C ASN A 60 -10.83 9.21 4.94
N SER A 61 -11.36 8.78 6.07
CA SER A 61 -11.21 7.42 6.55
C SER A 61 -12.54 6.89 7.07
N SER A 62 -12.80 5.63 6.79
CA SER A 62 -13.98 4.92 7.27
C SER A 62 -13.62 3.46 7.55
N GLY A 63 -14.26 2.87 8.54
CA GLY A 63 -14.02 1.49 8.95
C GLY A 63 -13.39 1.37 10.33
N ILE A 64 -12.69 0.27 10.57
CA ILE A 64 -12.10 -0.05 11.88
C ILE A 64 -10.78 0.71 12.05
N GLU A 65 -10.83 1.90 12.64
CA GLU A 65 -9.65 2.76 12.84
C GLU A 65 -8.61 2.15 13.79
N GLU A 66 -9.03 1.28 14.70
CA GLU A 66 -8.16 0.63 15.68
C GLU A 66 -7.02 -0.17 15.02
N PHE A 67 -7.22 -0.66 13.81
CA PHE A 67 -6.14 -1.33 13.05
C PHE A 67 -5.04 -0.37 12.57
N PHE A 68 -5.34 0.92 12.42
CA PHE A 68 -4.35 1.92 11.97
C PHE A 68 -3.62 2.62 13.12
N ASN A 69 -4.16 2.52 14.33
CA ASN A 69 -3.62 3.19 15.52
C ASN A 69 -2.81 2.26 16.43
N THR A 70 -2.40 1.09 15.93
CA THR A 70 -1.54 0.17 16.67
C THR A 70 -0.10 0.67 16.61
N GLY A 71 0.50 0.92 17.78
CA GLY A 71 1.90 1.32 17.90
C GLY A 71 2.92 0.21 17.65
N ASP A 72 2.45 -0.99 17.31
CA ASP A 72 3.23 -2.22 17.27
C ASP A 72 3.55 -2.69 15.84
N MET A 73 3.79 -3.99 15.68
CA MET A 73 4.24 -4.60 14.44
C MET A 73 3.31 -4.32 13.24
N LEU A 74 1.98 -4.42 13.42
CA LEU A 74 1.03 -4.13 12.36
C LEU A 74 1.14 -2.66 11.93
N GLY A 75 1.23 -1.74 12.89
CA GLY A 75 1.43 -0.30 12.62
C GLY A 75 2.71 -0.04 11.81
N THR A 76 3.78 -0.76 12.10
CA THR A 76 5.03 -0.67 11.33
C THR A 76 4.85 -1.17 9.90
N ILE A 77 4.23 -2.34 9.71
CA ILE A 77 3.94 -2.88 8.37
C ILE A 77 3.04 -1.92 7.59
N LEU A 78 1.99 -1.38 8.21
CA LEU A 78 1.11 -0.41 7.56
C LEU A 78 1.86 0.87 7.20
N THR A 79 2.74 1.37 8.07
CA THR A 79 3.58 2.53 7.77
C THR A 79 4.45 2.28 6.54
N ASP A 80 5.07 1.11 6.43
CA ASP A 80 5.90 0.74 5.28
C ASP A 80 5.05 0.57 3.99
N VAL A 81 3.86 -0.03 4.08
CA VAL A 81 2.94 -0.15 2.93
C VAL A 81 2.49 1.23 2.43
N PHE A 82 2.35 2.19 3.34
CA PHE A 82 1.96 3.56 2.98
C PHE A 82 3.14 4.49 2.69
N SER A 83 4.38 3.97 2.70
CA SER A 83 5.56 4.73 2.28
C SER A 83 5.78 4.64 0.77
N ASP A 84 6.41 5.68 0.21
CA ASP A 84 6.72 5.71 -1.21
C ASP A 84 7.87 4.75 -1.54
N VAL A 85 7.73 4.07 -2.68
CA VAL A 85 8.77 3.20 -3.25
C VAL A 85 9.34 3.89 -4.49
N ASN A 86 10.66 4.04 -4.54
CA ASN A 86 11.34 4.59 -5.71
C ASN A 86 12.30 3.54 -6.29
N ILE A 87 11.96 2.99 -7.46
CA ILE A 87 12.82 2.01 -8.14
C ILE A 87 14.14 2.61 -8.65
N TYR A 88 14.23 3.93 -8.78
CA TYR A 88 15.46 4.63 -9.21
C TYR A 88 16.46 4.87 -8.07
N ASP A 89 16.09 4.59 -6.81
CA ASP A 89 17.05 4.51 -5.71
C ASP A 89 17.83 3.17 -5.79
N ASP A 90 19.02 3.12 -5.22
CA ASP A 90 19.83 1.89 -5.22
C ASP A 90 19.17 0.77 -4.40
N ASP A 91 18.54 1.16 -3.28
CA ASP A 91 17.88 0.26 -2.36
C ASP A 91 16.44 0.72 -2.08
N ILE A 92 15.53 -0.23 -2.07
CA ILE A 92 14.15 -0.08 -1.63
C ILE A 92 14.06 -0.52 -0.16
N ARG A 93 13.57 0.37 0.69
CA ARG A 93 13.37 0.09 2.13
C ARG A 93 11.92 -0.25 2.38
N LEU A 94 11.66 -1.49 2.75
CA LEU A 94 10.33 -2.00 3.08
C LEU A 94 10.45 -3.06 4.18
N LEU A 95 9.45 -3.11 5.07
CA LEU A 95 9.33 -4.13 6.11
C LEU A 95 10.61 -4.22 6.96
N GLN A 96 11.16 -3.06 7.29
CA GLN A 96 12.41 -2.87 8.05
C GLN A 96 13.66 -3.52 7.39
N ARG A 97 13.57 -3.81 6.09
CA ARG A 97 14.68 -4.40 5.32
C ARG A 97 15.07 -3.52 4.14
N ARG A 98 16.25 -3.77 3.63
CA ARG A 98 16.74 -3.19 2.39
C ARG A 98 16.73 -4.26 1.32
N PHE A 99 16.14 -3.93 0.19
CA PHE A 99 16.11 -4.74 -1.01
C PHE A 99 16.82 -3.99 -2.12
N VAL A 100 17.70 -4.65 -2.84
CA VAL A 100 18.34 -4.05 -4.02
C VAL A 100 17.24 -3.72 -5.04
N SER A 101 17.25 -2.48 -5.53
CA SER A 101 16.31 -2.10 -6.61
C SER A 101 16.65 -2.84 -7.90
N PRO A 102 15.66 -3.29 -8.69
CA PRO A 102 15.94 -3.99 -9.95
C PRO A 102 16.61 -3.13 -11.02
N ILE A 103 16.75 -1.81 -10.81
CA ILE A 103 17.48 -0.90 -11.71
C ILE A 103 18.52 -0.07 -10.97
N GLY A 104 18.77 -0.35 -9.69
CA GLY A 104 19.80 0.30 -8.90
C GLY A 104 21.22 -0.09 -9.34
N ARG A 105 22.23 0.64 -8.88
CA ARG A 105 23.65 0.40 -9.25
C ARG A 105 24.14 -1.01 -8.93
N GLY A 106 23.60 -1.64 -7.87
CA GLY A 106 23.93 -3.02 -7.48
C GLY A 106 23.15 -4.11 -8.24
N ALA A 107 22.18 -3.73 -9.07
CA ALA A 107 21.20 -4.65 -9.64
C ALA A 107 21.83 -5.76 -10.49
N ILE A 108 22.80 -5.45 -11.37
CA ILE A 108 23.44 -6.41 -12.26
C ILE A 108 24.21 -7.51 -11.48
N SER A 109 24.77 -7.17 -10.32
CA SER A 109 25.46 -8.13 -9.46
C SER A 109 24.49 -8.97 -8.62
N PHE A 110 23.27 -8.49 -8.41
CA PHE A 110 22.28 -9.11 -7.54
C PHE A 110 21.22 -9.92 -8.30
N TYR A 111 20.79 -9.43 -9.48
CA TYR A 111 19.72 -10.04 -10.29
C TYR A 111 20.27 -10.67 -11.58
N LYS A 112 19.58 -11.72 -12.03
CA LYS A 112 19.64 -12.24 -13.41
C LYS A 112 18.45 -11.66 -14.18
N TYR A 113 18.73 -11.19 -15.40
CA TYR A 113 17.72 -10.66 -16.31
C TYR A 113 17.56 -11.59 -17.51
N TYR A 114 16.32 -11.81 -17.86
CA TYR A 114 15.95 -12.60 -19.03
C TYR A 114 15.17 -11.72 -19.99
N LEU A 115 15.70 -11.61 -21.19
CA LEU A 115 14.97 -10.96 -22.29
C LEU A 115 13.84 -11.88 -22.75
N MET A 116 12.60 -11.43 -22.64
CA MET A 116 11.44 -12.22 -23.01
C MET A 116 11.01 -11.92 -24.45
N ASP A 117 10.48 -10.76 -24.69
CA ASP A 117 9.94 -10.32 -25.97
C ASP A 117 9.90 -8.79 -26.06
N THR A 118 9.32 -8.30 -27.16
CA THR A 118 8.99 -6.89 -27.34
C THR A 118 7.47 -6.78 -27.39
N VAL A 119 6.91 -5.94 -26.53
CA VAL A 119 5.47 -5.78 -26.35
C VAL A 119 5.05 -4.32 -26.44
N MET A 120 3.81 -4.08 -26.77
CA MET A 120 3.22 -2.75 -26.72
C MET A 120 2.63 -2.50 -25.33
N VAL A 121 3.07 -1.44 -24.64
CA VAL A 121 2.52 -0.95 -23.38
C VAL A 121 2.05 0.49 -23.61
N ASP A 122 0.75 0.74 -23.48
CA ASP A 122 0.13 2.06 -23.71
C ASP A 122 0.62 2.76 -24.98
N ARG A 123 0.62 2.03 -26.10
CA ARG A 123 1.05 2.49 -27.45
C ARG A 123 2.56 2.75 -27.60
N GLN A 124 3.38 2.36 -26.62
CA GLN A 124 4.85 2.42 -26.70
C GLN A 124 5.43 1.02 -26.85
N GLU A 125 6.35 0.85 -27.77
CA GLU A 125 7.10 -0.39 -27.95
C GLU A 125 8.11 -0.55 -26.80
N CYS A 126 7.99 -1.62 -26.01
CA CYS A 126 8.82 -1.87 -24.85
C CYS A 126 9.52 -3.24 -24.96
N VAL A 127 10.76 -3.28 -24.54
CA VAL A 127 11.48 -4.52 -24.27
C VAL A 127 11.02 -5.05 -22.91
N HIS A 128 10.50 -6.28 -22.91
CA HIS A 128 10.07 -6.96 -21.69
C HIS A 128 11.21 -7.80 -21.13
N LEU A 129 11.63 -7.48 -19.92
CA LEU A 129 12.62 -8.19 -19.15
C LEU A 129 11.98 -8.83 -17.92
N THR A 130 12.33 -10.06 -17.61
CA THR A 130 12.07 -10.68 -16.30
C THR A 130 13.34 -10.64 -15.47
N PHE A 131 13.24 -10.37 -14.19
CA PHE A 131 14.37 -10.41 -13.27
C PHE A 131 14.09 -11.28 -12.05
N VAL A 132 15.13 -11.96 -11.58
CA VAL A 132 15.11 -12.79 -10.37
C VAL A 132 16.46 -12.66 -9.65
N PRO A 133 16.55 -12.83 -8.32
CA PRO A 133 17.82 -12.88 -7.61
C PRO A 133 18.75 -13.95 -8.20
N GLN A 134 20.06 -13.66 -8.30
CA GLN A 134 21.05 -14.62 -8.81
C GLN A 134 21.13 -15.88 -7.95
N ASN A 135 21.03 -15.68 -6.64
CA ASN A 135 20.94 -16.77 -5.68
C ASN A 135 19.50 -16.83 -5.14
N SER A 136 18.88 -17.99 -5.24
CA SER A 136 17.48 -18.20 -4.80
C SER A 136 17.28 -18.08 -3.28
N GLN A 137 18.35 -18.00 -2.50
CA GLN A 137 18.32 -17.77 -1.06
C GLN A 137 18.43 -16.29 -0.68
N ASP A 138 18.77 -15.42 -1.65
CA ASP A 138 18.89 -14.00 -1.38
C ASP A 138 17.50 -13.34 -1.26
N PHE A 139 17.42 -12.39 -0.33
CA PHE A 139 16.21 -11.57 -0.15
C PHE A 139 16.14 -10.52 -1.24
N GLY A 140 15.35 -10.78 -2.26
CA GLY A 140 15.17 -9.88 -3.39
C GLY A 140 13.82 -10.06 -4.05
N PHE A 141 13.46 -9.07 -4.84
CA PHE A 141 12.26 -9.12 -5.66
C PHE A 141 12.43 -10.05 -6.86
N THR A 142 11.35 -10.63 -7.31
CA THR A 142 11.20 -11.16 -8.67
C THR A 142 10.21 -10.29 -9.42
N GLY A 143 10.32 -10.19 -10.74
CA GLY A 143 9.34 -9.35 -11.44
C GLY A 143 9.68 -9.09 -12.90
N HIS A 144 9.06 -8.04 -13.41
CA HIS A 144 9.14 -7.66 -14.82
C HIS A 144 9.45 -6.18 -14.97
N LEU A 145 10.29 -5.86 -15.94
CA LEU A 145 10.57 -4.50 -16.40
C LEU A 145 10.11 -4.36 -17.85
N TYR A 146 9.42 -3.30 -18.14
CA TYR A 146 9.03 -2.90 -19.49
C TYR A 146 9.78 -1.62 -19.82
N VAL A 147 10.84 -1.75 -20.61
CA VAL A 147 11.76 -0.67 -20.93
C VAL A 147 11.44 -0.15 -22.32
N VAL A 148 11.19 1.15 -22.46
CA VAL A 148 10.86 1.75 -23.74
C VAL A 148 12.01 1.55 -24.73
N LYS A 149 11.67 1.09 -25.94
CA LYS A 149 12.66 0.78 -26.99
C LYS A 149 12.94 2.04 -27.81
N ASP A 150 13.49 3.04 -27.16
CA ASP A 150 13.94 4.28 -27.78
C ASP A 150 15.30 4.71 -27.20
N SER A 151 15.74 5.92 -27.47
CA SER A 151 17.02 6.45 -26.98
C SER A 151 17.02 6.76 -25.47
N THR A 152 15.84 6.78 -24.82
CA THR A 152 15.72 7.09 -23.38
C THR A 152 15.92 5.86 -22.51
N TYR A 153 15.58 4.67 -23.02
CA TYR A 153 15.54 3.42 -22.24
C TYR A 153 14.79 3.56 -20.91
N ALA A 154 13.78 4.41 -20.87
CA ALA A 154 13.00 4.65 -19.67
C ALA A 154 12.18 3.42 -19.28
N VAL A 155 11.97 3.22 -17.99
CA VAL A 155 11.04 2.19 -17.50
C VAL A 155 9.61 2.71 -17.68
N LYS A 156 8.82 2.05 -18.51
CA LYS A 156 7.40 2.33 -18.70
C LYS A 156 6.56 1.69 -17.60
N LYS A 157 6.94 0.46 -17.21
CA LYS A 157 6.26 -0.30 -16.16
C LYS A 157 7.24 -1.20 -15.43
N CYS A 158 7.09 -1.30 -14.13
CA CYS A 158 7.81 -2.23 -13.27
C CYS A 158 6.82 -3.01 -12.43
N THR A 159 6.97 -4.34 -12.37
CA THR A 159 6.28 -5.17 -11.39
C THR A 159 7.31 -5.86 -10.52
N MET A 160 7.09 -5.86 -9.21
CA MET A 160 7.96 -6.48 -8.23
C MET A 160 7.12 -7.34 -7.30
N ASN A 161 7.52 -8.57 -7.13
CA ASN A 161 6.90 -9.53 -6.22
C ASN A 161 7.91 -9.99 -5.18
N LEU A 162 7.48 -10.02 -3.93
CA LEU A 162 8.25 -10.58 -2.82
C LEU A 162 7.50 -11.77 -2.25
N PRO A 163 7.86 -13.01 -2.63
CA PRO A 163 7.12 -14.20 -2.21
C PRO A 163 7.45 -14.60 -0.77
N LYS A 164 6.58 -15.37 -0.14
CA LYS A 164 6.70 -15.90 1.24
C LYS A 164 8.07 -16.49 1.58
N LYS A 165 8.78 -17.04 0.60
CA LYS A 165 10.10 -17.66 0.80
C LYS A 165 11.18 -16.69 1.28
N THR A 166 10.94 -15.38 1.17
CA THR A 166 11.93 -14.35 1.55
C THR A 166 12.08 -14.15 3.06
N GLY A 167 11.33 -14.90 3.90
CA GLY A 167 11.49 -14.89 5.35
C GLY A 167 11.19 -13.54 6.02
N VAL A 168 10.38 -12.70 5.40
CA VAL A 168 9.81 -11.53 6.08
C VAL A 168 8.66 -12.00 6.93
N ASN A 169 8.76 -11.80 8.25
CA ASN A 169 7.76 -12.28 9.19
C ASN A 169 6.35 -11.79 8.82
N PHE A 170 5.39 -12.71 8.88
CA PHE A 170 3.96 -12.47 8.63
C PHE A 170 3.58 -12.09 7.20
N VAL A 171 4.51 -11.82 6.30
CA VAL A 171 4.23 -11.51 4.89
C VAL A 171 4.17 -12.79 4.08
N ASP A 172 3.00 -13.09 3.55
CA ASP A 172 2.77 -14.22 2.65
C ASP A 172 3.09 -13.83 1.20
N ASN A 173 2.74 -12.61 0.82
CA ASN A 173 3.02 -12.05 -0.50
C ASN A 173 3.06 -10.53 -0.42
N LEU A 174 3.89 -9.91 -1.25
CA LEU A 174 3.93 -8.48 -1.47
C LEU A 174 4.12 -8.23 -2.96
N ASP A 175 3.22 -7.48 -3.54
CA ASP A 175 3.24 -7.06 -4.93
C ASP A 175 3.31 -5.55 -5.03
N ILE A 176 4.20 -5.05 -5.90
CA ILE A 176 4.30 -3.63 -6.26
C ILE A 176 4.20 -3.52 -7.77
N VAL A 177 3.38 -2.59 -8.24
CA VAL A 177 3.24 -2.27 -9.66
C VAL A 177 3.39 -0.76 -9.83
N GLN A 178 4.39 -0.35 -10.57
CA GLN A 178 4.62 1.06 -10.91
C GLN A 178 4.50 1.30 -12.40
N GLN A 179 3.85 2.40 -12.78
CA GLN A 179 3.75 2.85 -14.16
C GLN A 179 4.27 4.27 -14.29
N PHE A 180 4.92 4.53 -15.41
CA PHE A 180 5.57 5.81 -15.69
C PHE A 180 5.08 6.33 -17.05
N GLU A 181 4.95 7.65 -17.16
CA GLU A 181 4.59 8.31 -18.42
C GLU A 181 5.58 9.41 -18.76
N GLN A 182 5.74 9.61 -20.05
CA GLN A 182 6.52 10.73 -20.56
C GLN A 182 5.63 11.95 -20.69
N MET A 183 6.01 13.03 -20.02
CA MET A 183 5.34 14.30 -20.13
C MET A 183 5.69 15.01 -21.46
N PRO A 184 4.90 15.99 -21.92
CA PRO A 184 5.16 16.71 -23.16
C PRO A 184 6.52 17.40 -23.23
N ASP A 185 7.12 17.70 -22.09
CA ASP A 185 8.47 18.28 -21.96
C ASP A 185 9.60 17.23 -22.04
N GLY A 186 9.25 15.97 -22.20
CA GLY A 186 10.17 14.84 -22.31
C GLY A 186 10.55 14.17 -20.98
N ASN A 187 10.15 14.72 -19.84
CA ASN A 187 10.41 14.12 -18.53
C ASN A 187 9.56 12.86 -18.32
N TRP A 188 10.16 11.83 -17.74
CA TRP A 188 9.46 10.64 -17.30
C TRP A 188 9.07 10.78 -15.83
N VAL A 189 7.82 10.49 -15.52
CA VAL A 189 7.24 10.63 -14.18
C VAL A 189 6.46 9.39 -13.80
N LEU A 190 6.41 9.09 -12.50
CA LEU A 190 5.58 8.04 -11.93
C LEU A 190 4.12 8.49 -11.97
N THR A 191 3.22 7.70 -12.56
CA THR A 191 1.79 8.00 -12.61
C THR A 191 0.97 7.11 -11.71
N ASP A 192 1.40 5.87 -11.54
CA ASP A 192 0.70 4.86 -10.76
C ASP A 192 1.67 4.10 -9.87
N ASP A 193 1.30 3.96 -8.60
CA ASP A 193 2.03 3.13 -7.64
C ASP A 193 1.02 2.31 -6.81
N ASP A 194 0.92 1.04 -7.15
CA ASP A 194 0.08 0.06 -6.48
C ASP A 194 0.92 -0.85 -5.61
N MET A 195 0.51 -1.06 -4.37
CA MET A 195 1.10 -2.05 -3.47
C MET A 195 0.01 -2.91 -2.85
N THR A 196 0.22 -4.21 -2.87
CA THR A 196 -0.66 -5.18 -2.20
C THR A 196 0.18 -6.06 -1.30
N VAL A 197 -0.20 -6.17 -0.04
CA VAL A 197 0.50 -7.01 0.94
C VAL A 197 -0.51 -7.99 1.55
N GLU A 198 -0.18 -9.27 1.46
CA GLU A 198 -0.92 -10.32 2.15
C GLU A 198 -0.19 -10.71 3.43
N LEU A 199 -0.87 -10.59 4.56
CA LEU A 199 -0.34 -10.87 5.89
C LEU A 199 -1.01 -12.10 6.49
N GLN A 200 -0.22 -12.98 7.08
CA GLN A 200 -0.68 -14.19 7.77
C GLN A 200 -0.03 -14.27 9.16
N PHE A 201 -0.76 -13.88 10.17
CA PHE A 201 -0.24 -13.86 11.55
C PHE A 201 -0.32 -15.22 12.22
N VAL A 202 -1.41 -15.95 12.01
CA VAL A 202 -1.67 -17.26 12.62
C VAL A 202 -2.03 -18.27 11.56
N LYS A 203 -1.33 -19.40 11.54
CA LYS A 203 -1.59 -20.48 10.59
C LYS A 203 -3.02 -21.01 10.75
N GLY A 204 -3.77 -21.06 9.66
CA GLY A 204 -5.16 -21.55 9.63
C GLY A 204 -6.22 -20.48 9.96
N ILE A 205 -5.83 -19.32 10.47
CA ILE A 205 -6.72 -18.15 10.58
C ILE A 205 -6.60 -17.32 9.30
N GLN A 206 -7.68 -16.65 8.92
CA GLN A 206 -7.68 -15.80 7.74
C GLN A 206 -6.72 -14.64 7.91
N GLY A 207 -5.88 -14.39 6.89
CA GLY A 207 -4.95 -13.29 6.86
C GLY A 207 -5.63 -11.95 6.58
N LEU A 208 -4.83 -10.90 6.64
CA LEU A 208 -5.19 -9.53 6.28
C LEU A 208 -4.59 -9.21 4.91
N GLU A 209 -5.36 -8.59 4.04
CA GLU A 209 -4.88 -8.00 2.79
C GLU A 209 -4.89 -6.47 2.93
N VAL A 210 -3.76 -5.85 2.70
CA VAL A 210 -3.60 -4.40 2.69
C VAL A 210 -3.30 -3.96 1.27
N GLN A 211 -4.10 -3.06 0.74
CA GLN A 211 -3.93 -2.50 -0.59
C GLN A 211 -3.67 -1.00 -0.49
N ARG A 212 -2.75 -0.51 -1.31
CA ARG A 212 -2.54 0.91 -1.56
C ARG A 212 -2.55 1.15 -3.05
N THR A 213 -3.33 2.10 -3.50
CA THR A 213 -3.30 2.63 -4.87
C THR A 213 -3.01 4.12 -4.79
N THR A 214 -1.92 4.56 -5.39
CA THR A 214 -1.54 5.96 -5.50
C THR A 214 -1.54 6.38 -6.96
N LYS A 215 -2.23 7.46 -7.26
CA LYS A 215 -2.22 8.11 -8.58
C LYS A 215 -1.53 9.45 -8.46
N TYR A 216 -0.58 9.71 -9.35
CA TYR A 216 0.13 10.97 -9.43
C TYR A 216 -0.30 11.71 -10.70
N SER A 217 -0.62 12.98 -10.55
CA SER A 217 -1.06 13.84 -11.65
C SER A 217 -0.65 15.29 -11.41
N ASN A 218 -0.95 16.15 -12.38
CA ASN A 218 -0.71 17.59 -12.29
C ASN A 218 0.75 17.94 -12.01
N TYR A 219 1.68 17.24 -12.67
CA TYR A 219 3.10 17.52 -12.59
C TYR A 219 3.40 18.93 -13.10
N ASN A 220 4.16 19.68 -12.32
CA ASN A 220 4.65 21.00 -12.66
C ASN A 220 6.17 21.06 -12.40
N PHE A 221 6.94 21.44 -13.41
CA PHE A 221 8.41 21.54 -13.35
C PHE A 221 8.90 22.99 -13.23
N GLU A 222 7.99 23.93 -12.97
CA GLU A 222 8.35 25.31 -12.69
C GLU A 222 9.12 25.46 -11.37
N ASP A 223 9.85 26.56 -11.24
CA ASP A 223 10.59 26.86 -10.02
C ASP A 223 9.66 27.01 -8.82
N ILE A 224 9.97 26.29 -7.76
CA ILE A 224 9.21 26.30 -6.51
C ILE A 224 9.81 27.35 -5.56
N GLU A 225 8.96 28.13 -4.92
CA GLU A 225 9.37 29.11 -3.94
C GLU A 225 10.26 28.49 -2.84
N PRO A 226 11.49 29.00 -2.63
CA PRO A 226 12.41 28.42 -1.65
C PRO A 226 11.87 28.37 -0.21
N ARG A 227 10.91 29.24 0.13
CA ARG A 227 10.28 29.27 1.46
C ARG A 227 9.55 27.98 1.80
N LEU A 228 8.96 27.30 0.82
CA LEU A 228 8.22 26.06 1.03
C LEU A 228 9.12 24.93 1.53
N PHE A 229 10.39 24.91 1.12
CA PHE A 229 11.36 23.94 1.62
C PHE A 229 11.88 24.23 3.04
N ARG A 230 11.61 25.45 3.58
CA ARG A 230 11.99 25.84 4.95
C ARG A 230 10.95 25.48 6.01
N LEU A 231 9.77 25.02 5.61
CA LEU A 231 8.72 24.57 6.54
C LEU A 231 9.23 23.42 7.40
N LYS A 232 8.84 23.41 8.68
CA LYS A 232 9.25 22.34 9.61
C LYS A 232 8.61 21.01 9.22
N GLY A 233 9.42 19.94 9.29
CA GLY A 233 8.99 18.58 8.94
C GLY A 233 8.93 18.35 7.42
N ASN A 234 8.86 17.09 7.03
CA ASN A 234 8.68 16.68 5.63
C ASN A 234 7.22 16.49 5.25
N VAL A 235 6.36 16.24 6.24
CA VAL A 235 4.91 16.13 6.07
C VAL A 235 4.24 17.30 6.77
N ILE A 236 3.46 18.06 6.02
CA ILE A 236 2.69 19.23 6.47
C ILE A 236 1.22 18.87 6.33
N LYS A 237 0.44 19.12 7.36
CA LYS A 237 -1.00 18.82 7.38
C LYS A 237 -1.79 20.11 7.34
N GLU A 238 -2.71 20.26 6.39
CA GLU A 238 -3.66 21.38 6.39
C GLU A 238 -4.61 21.28 7.58
N ALA A 239 -4.96 22.45 8.13
CA ALA A 239 -5.83 22.51 9.32
C ALA A 239 -7.23 21.91 9.07
N ASN A 240 -7.72 21.97 7.84
CA ASN A 240 -9.04 21.48 7.43
C ASN A 240 -8.99 20.12 6.69
N MET A 241 -7.86 19.39 6.75
CA MET A 241 -7.68 18.16 5.99
C MET A 241 -8.72 17.07 6.29
N LEU A 242 -9.28 17.05 7.52
CA LEU A 242 -10.28 16.07 7.94
C LEU A 242 -11.74 16.50 7.61
N ASN A 243 -11.95 17.75 7.20
CA ASN A 243 -13.27 18.33 6.98
C ASN A 243 -13.43 18.81 5.54
N LYS A 244 -13.06 17.98 4.57
CA LYS A 244 -13.28 18.25 3.15
C LYS A 244 -14.67 17.81 2.73
N SER A 245 -15.29 18.60 1.83
CA SER A 245 -16.64 18.31 1.33
C SER A 245 -16.64 17.17 0.29
N ASP A 246 -17.83 16.64 0.01
CA ASP A 246 -18.00 15.60 -1.04
C ASP A 246 -17.62 16.14 -2.42
N GLU A 247 -17.88 17.43 -2.69
CA GLU A 247 -17.47 18.09 -3.94
C GLU A 247 -15.96 18.14 -4.09
N TYR A 248 -15.22 18.38 -2.98
CA TYR A 248 -13.78 18.32 -2.99
C TYR A 248 -13.30 16.90 -3.37
N TRP A 249 -13.82 15.87 -2.70
CA TRP A 249 -13.45 14.48 -3.01
C TRP A 249 -13.84 14.08 -4.44
N ALA A 250 -14.99 14.52 -4.94
CA ALA A 250 -15.39 14.28 -6.32
C ALA A 250 -14.42 14.92 -7.33
N SER A 251 -13.81 16.05 -6.99
CA SER A 251 -12.86 16.77 -7.86
C SER A 251 -11.45 16.17 -7.88
N VAL A 252 -11.00 15.58 -6.75
CA VAL A 252 -9.63 15.08 -6.61
C VAL A 252 -9.50 13.57 -6.74
N ARG A 253 -10.58 12.81 -6.52
CA ARG A 253 -10.59 11.36 -6.55
C ARG A 253 -10.32 10.84 -7.95
N GLN A 254 -9.19 10.16 -8.14
CA GLN A 254 -8.80 9.54 -9.40
C GLN A 254 -9.13 8.04 -9.43
N VAL A 255 -9.25 7.41 -8.27
CA VAL A 255 -9.63 6.01 -8.12
C VAL A 255 -11.05 5.95 -7.59
N PRO A 256 -12.03 5.44 -8.38
CA PRO A 256 -13.40 5.34 -7.90
C PRO A 256 -13.50 4.31 -6.78
N LEU A 257 -14.26 4.62 -5.74
CA LEU A 257 -14.60 3.66 -4.70
C LEU A 257 -15.53 2.58 -5.26
N THR A 258 -15.35 1.34 -4.81
CA THR A 258 -16.34 0.28 -5.03
C THR A 258 -17.64 0.60 -4.27
N LYS A 259 -18.73 -0.08 -4.61
CA LYS A 259 -19.99 0.06 -3.86
C LYS A 259 -19.85 -0.35 -2.39
N LYS A 260 -18.95 -1.28 -2.09
CA LYS A 260 -18.71 -1.76 -0.71
C LYS A 260 -17.92 -0.72 0.08
N GLU A 261 -16.91 -0.15 -0.54
CA GLU A 261 -16.11 0.94 0.04
C GLU A 261 -16.96 2.18 0.28
N SER A 262 -17.80 2.58 -0.69
CA SER A 262 -18.69 3.74 -0.54
C SER A 262 -19.73 3.56 0.57
N ASN A 263 -20.09 2.32 0.90
CA ASN A 263 -21.06 2.00 1.95
C ASN A 263 -20.41 1.60 3.28
N MET A 264 -19.10 1.84 3.46
CA MET A 264 -18.37 1.43 4.63
C MET A 264 -18.96 1.98 5.93
N ASP A 265 -19.38 3.25 5.96
CA ASP A 265 -20.00 3.86 7.14
C ASP A 265 -21.31 3.17 7.53
N VAL A 266 -22.14 2.82 6.54
CA VAL A 266 -23.40 2.09 6.78
C VAL A 266 -23.11 0.70 7.32
N PHE A 267 -22.08 0.04 6.80
CA PHE A 267 -21.64 -1.26 7.27
C PHE A 267 -21.11 -1.19 8.70
N MET A 268 -20.29 -0.19 9.02
CA MET A 268 -19.74 0.01 10.36
C MET A 268 -20.83 0.29 11.39
N ASN A 269 -21.80 1.16 11.08
CA ASN A 269 -22.94 1.44 11.95
C ASN A 269 -23.74 0.17 12.29
N ARG A 270 -23.86 -0.79 11.36
CA ARG A 270 -24.51 -2.08 11.60
C ARG A 270 -23.67 -3.00 12.49
N ILE A 271 -22.35 -2.99 12.30
CA ILE A 271 -21.41 -3.78 13.09
C ILE A 271 -21.41 -3.33 14.55
N GLU A 272 -21.36 -2.05 14.80
CA GLU A 272 -21.33 -1.47 16.15
C GLU A 272 -22.58 -1.81 16.96
N GLN A 273 -23.71 -2.07 16.31
CA GLN A 273 -24.94 -2.53 16.94
C GLN A 273 -24.89 -4.00 17.36
N ILE A 274 -23.89 -4.77 16.96
CA ILE A 274 -23.77 -6.19 17.34
C ILE A 274 -23.21 -6.30 18.75
N PRO A 275 -23.99 -6.85 19.71
CA PRO A 275 -23.48 -7.07 21.06
C PRO A 275 -22.23 -7.92 21.05
N GLY A 276 -21.17 -7.42 21.69
CA GLY A 276 -19.91 -8.14 21.80
C GLY A 276 -18.97 -8.04 20.61
N PHE A 277 -19.32 -7.33 19.54
CA PHE A 277 -18.41 -7.14 18.38
C PHE A 277 -17.07 -6.55 18.77
N LYS A 278 -17.03 -5.58 19.69
CA LYS A 278 -15.79 -5.02 20.26
C LYS A 278 -14.85 -6.07 20.84
N TYR A 279 -15.38 -7.17 21.41
CA TYR A 279 -14.56 -8.27 21.93
C TYR A 279 -13.96 -9.12 20.80
N VAL A 280 -14.63 -9.20 19.65
CA VAL A 280 -14.10 -9.85 18.44
C VAL A 280 -12.91 -9.05 17.90
N ILE A 281 -13.04 -7.73 17.80
CA ILE A 281 -11.94 -6.84 17.39
C ILE A 281 -10.79 -6.92 18.39
N PHE A 282 -11.07 -6.84 19.68
CA PHE A 282 -10.07 -6.96 20.73
C PHE A 282 -9.32 -8.32 20.64
N GLY A 283 -10.04 -9.42 20.47
CA GLY A 283 -9.43 -10.74 20.30
C GLY A 283 -8.59 -10.88 19.03
N ALA A 284 -9.06 -10.29 17.90
CA ALA A 284 -8.29 -10.25 16.67
C ALA A 284 -7.00 -9.44 16.83
N LYS A 285 -7.08 -8.26 17.47
CA LYS A 285 -5.92 -7.42 17.79
C LYS A 285 -4.92 -8.16 18.67
N ALA A 286 -5.38 -8.80 19.76
CA ALA A 286 -4.54 -9.57 20.66
C ALA A 286 -3.80 -10.71 19.95
N LEU A 287 -4.45 -11.39 19.01
CA LEU A 287 -3.82 -12.46 18.20
C LEU A 287 -2.75 -11.93 17.23
N ILE A 288 -2.94 -10.72 16.71
CA ILE A 288 -1.97 -10.07 15.80
C ILE A 288 -0.77 -9.56 16.59
N GLU A 289 -1.01 -8.93 17.73
CA GLU A 289 0.00 -8.27 18.54
C GLU A 289 0.72 -9.21 19.51
N ASN A 290 0.19 -10.42 19.69
CA ASN A 290 0.68 -11.44 20.64
C ASN A 290 0.69 -10.99 22.12
N PHE A 291 -0.05 -9.95 22.44
CA PHE A 291 -0.26 -9.49 23.81
C PHE A 291 -1.63 -8.83 24.00
N VAL A 292 -2.04 -8.67 25.24
CA VAL A 292 -3.23 -7.91 25.63
C VAL A 292 -2.83 -6.74 26.51
N GLU A 293 -3.22 -5.54 26.12
CA GLU A 293 -3.11 -4.37 26.99
C GLU A 293 -4.16 -4.47 28.10
N THR A 294 -3.68 -4.51 29.34
CA THR A 294 -4.50 -4.53 30.56
C THR A 294 -4.14 -3.30 31.42
N GLY A 295 -5.09 -2.90 32.25
CA GLY A 295 -4.88 -1.74 33.13
C GLY A 295 -5.67 -0.50 32.71
N SER A 296 -5.40 0.63 33.34
CA SER A 296 -6.05 1.90 33.07
C SER A 296 -5.15 2.83 32.26
N LYS A 297 -5.73 3.86 31.62
CA LYS A 297 -4.94 4.90 30.90
C LYS A 297 -3.83 5.53 31.77
N LYS A 298 -3.97 5.51 33.11
CA LYS A 298 -2.96 6.02 34.04
C LYS A 298 -1.92 4.97 34.44
N HIS A 299 -2.26 3.68 34.36
CA HIS A 299 -1.39 2.56 34.71
C HIS A 299 -1.56 1.45 33.65
N PRO A 300 -1.00 1.65 32.46
CA PRO A 300 -1.05 0.62 31.41
C PRO A 300 -0.19 -0.58 31.83
N SER A 301 -0.72 -1.77 31.61
CA SER A 301 0.03 -3.02 31.74
C SER A 301 -0.20 -3.88 30.50
N LYS A 302 0.78 -4.69 30.12
CA LYS A 302 0.71 -5.61 28.98
C LYS A 302 0.81 -7.04 29.50
N PHE A 303 -0.01 -7.92 28.95
CA PHE A 303 0.07 -9.35 29.19
C PHE A 303 0.53 -10.00 27.87
N ASP A 304 1.71 -10.57 27.87
CA ASP A 304 2.32 -11.23 26.72
C ASP A 304 1.99 -12.74 26.75
N PHE A 305 1.68 -13.30 25.57
CA PHE A 305 1.37 -14.73 25.41
C PHE A 305 2.57 -15.52 24.84
N GLY A 306 3.71 -14.86 24.56
CA GLY A 306 4.87 -15.43 23.89
C GLY A 306 5.77 -16.30 24.72
#